data_baa719746bfb7affe3b6bd4ce8ea2f41
#
_entry.id   baa719746bfb7affe3b6bd4ce8ea2f41
#
_cell.length_a   1.000
_cell.length_b   1.000
_cell.length_c   1.000
_cell.angle_alpha   90.00
_cell.angle_beta   90.00
_cell.angle_gamma   90.00
#
_symmetry.space_group_name_H-M   'P 1'
#
loop_
_entity.id
_entity.type
_entity.pdbx_description
1 polymer ?
#
loop_
_entity_poly.entity_id
_entity_poly.type
_entity_poly.pdbx_seq_one_letter_code
_entity_poly.pdbx_strand_id
1 'polypeptide(L)'
;MKPPLRVVVVTESFLPQVNGVTNSVLRVLEHLRAEGHQALVIAPESSGGITEYAGFRVKRVPSLEMKGLLPVGFPQKAIEPLIDGFNPDVIHLASPFFLGNYASRVAERLDIPTLSVYQTDIAGFARHYGLTVAHDSLKRWVAKIHKRTTRTLAPSNWSCEDLKSTGV
;
A
#
# COMPACT_ATOMS: atom_id res chain seq x y z
N MET A 1 6.44 4.59 28.44
CA MET A 1 5.56 4.31 27.26
C MET A 1 6.15 5.06 26.07
N LYS A 2 6.21 4.42 24.90
CA LYS A 2 6.58 5.14 23.67
C LYS A 2 5.44 6.09 23.28
N PRO A 3 5.74 7.27 22.69
CA PRO A 3 4.70 8.16 22.22
C PRO A 3 3.85 7.50 21.13
N PRO A 4 2.56 7.83 21.03
CA PRO A 4 1.71 7.30 19.97
C PRO A 4 2.22 7.78 18.60
N LEU A 5 2.34 6.85 17.66
CA LEU A 5 2.69 7.15 16.27
C LEU A 5 1.46 7.57 15.46
N ARG A 6 1.70 8.38 14.45
CA ARG A 6 0.74 8.76 13.41
C ARG A 6 1.11 8.02 12.12
N VAL A 7 0.28 7.09 11.68
CA VAL A 7 0.59 6.18 10.57
C VAL A 7 -0.39 6.42 9.41
N VAL A 8 0.12 6.72 8.22
CA VAL A 8 -0.69 6.62 7.01
C VAL A 8 -0.54 5.22 6.43
N VAL A 9 -1.63 4.51 6.24
CA VAL A 9 -1.65 3.19 5.59
C VAL A 9 -2.19 3.35 4.18
N VAL A 10 -1.35 3.10 3.18
CA VAL A 10 -1.72 3.13 1.77
C VAL A 10 -1.83 1.70 1.26
N THR A 11 -2.98 1.35 0.70
CA THR A 11 -3.26 0.00 0.21
C THR A 11 -3.95 0.01 -1.15
N GLU A 12 -3.60 -0.93 -2.01
CA GLU A 12 -4.26 -1.11 -3.33
C GLU A 12 -5.60 -1.86 -3.23
N SER A 13 -5.86 -2.53 -2.10
CA SER A 13 -7.10 -3.26 -1.85
C SER A 13 -7.55 -3.07 -0.42
N PHE A 14 -8.85 -2.82 -0.24
CA PHE A 14 -9.48 -2.66 1.06
C PHE A 14 -10.94 -3.11 1.02
N LEU A 15 -11.57 -3.24 2.20
CA LEU A 15 -12.99 -3.62 2.28
C LEU A 15 -13.86 -2.78 1.32
N PRO A 16 -14.89 -3.36 0.69
CA PRO A 16 -15.47 -4.70 0.93
C PRO A 16 -14.69 -5.85 0.29
N GLN A 17 -13.66 -5.60 -0.47
CA GLN A 17 -12.85 -6.65 -1.07
C GLN A 17 -12.01 -7.34 0.01
N VAL A 18 -12.13 -8.67 0.11
CA VAL A 18 -11.38 -9.50 1.07
C VAL A 18 -10.37 -10.35 0.32
N ASN A 19 -9.09 -10.12 0.62
CA ASN A 19 -7.95 -10.89 0.12
C ASN A 19 -6.81 -10.85 1.13
N GLY A 20 -5.66 -11.47 0.82
CA GLY A 20 -4.52 -11.52 1.72
C GLY A 20 -3.98 -10.15 2.13
N VAL A 21 -3.94 -9.20 1.20
CA VAL A 21 -3.49 -7.80 1.47
C VAL A 21 -4.47 -7.12 2.42
N THR A 22 -5.77 -7.18 2.10
CA THR A 22 -6.82 -6.61 2.96
C THR A 22 -6.74 -7.17 4.37
N ASN A 23 -6.68 -8.50 4.53
CA ASN A 23 -6.59 -9.15 5.85
C ASN A 23 -5.34 -8.69 6.62
N SER A 24 -4.20 -8.56 5.95
CA SER A 24 -2.98 -8.03 6.56
C SER A 24 -3.16 -6.59 7.06
N VAL A 25 -3.77 -5.74 6.25
CA VAL A 25 -4.05 -4.34 6.62
C VAL A 25 -5.01 -4.25 7.80
N LEU A 26 -6.08 -5.06 7.83
CA LEU A 26 -7.03 -5.08 8.96
C LEU A 26 -6.31 -5.41 10.28
N ARG A 27 -5.42 -6.42 10.28
CA ARG A 27 -4.63 -6.78 11.47
C ARG A 27 -3.67 -5.68 11.91
N VAL A 28 -3.03 -4.99 10.95
CA VAL A 28 -2.18 -3.83 11.26
C VAL A 28 -3.01 -2.73 11.93
N LEU A 29 -4.20 -2.41 11.40
CA LEU A 29 -5.06 -1.38 11.97
C LEU A 29 -5.57 -1.75 13.36
N GLU A 30 -5.99 -3.00 13.59
CA GLU A 30 -6.39 -3.51 14.90
C GLU A 30 -5.25 -3.38 15.92
N HIS A 31 -4.02 -3.73 15.51
CA HIS A 31 -2.82 -3.58 16.36
C HIS A 31 -2.53 -2.11 16.67
N LEU A 32 -2.52 -1.24 15.66
CA LEU A 32 -2.30 0.20 15.87
C LEU A 32 -3.34 0.79 16.84
N ARG A 33 -4.59 0.34 16.75
CA ARG A 33 -5.64 0.76 17.69
C ARG A 33 -5.37 0.28 19.11
N ALA A 34 -5.00 -1.00 19.27
CA ALA A 34 -4.71 -1.59 20.58
C ALA A 34 -3.52 -0.91 21.29
N GLU A 35 -2.52 -0.50 20.52
CA GLU A 35 -1.31 0.19 21.03
C GLU A 35 -1.52 1.72 21.18
N GLY A 36 -2.72 2.24 20.91
CA GLY A 36 -3.04 3.66 21.10
C GLY A 36 -2.46 4.59 20.01
N HIS A 37 -2.06 4.05 18.87
CA HIS A 37 -1.56 4.83 17.73
C HIS A 37 -2.72 5.49 16.95
N GLN A 38 -2.39 6.46 16.10
CA GLN A 38 -3.32 7.09 15.18
C GLN A 38 -3.08 6.58 13.76
N ALA A 39 -4.14 6.36 12.98
CA ALA A 39 -3.97 5.99 11.59
C ALA A 39 -4.95 6.69 10.65
N LEU A 40 -4.52 6.86 9.40
CA LEU A 40 -5.33 7.25 8.26
C LEU A 40 -5.12 6.19 7.16
N VAL A 41 -6.21 5.61 6.67
CA VAL A 41 -6.15 4.67 5.55
C VAL A 41 -6.45 5.40 4.25
N ILE A 42 -5.63 5.15 3.22
CA ILE A 42 -5.85 5.63 1.85
C ILE A 42 -5.98 4.39 0.95
N ALA A 43 -7.15 4.25 0.33
CA ALA A 43 -7.50 3.08 -0.49
C ALA A 43 -8.27 3.49 -1.75
N PRO A 44 -8.30 2.66 -2.80
CA PRO A 44 -9.12 2.91 -3.98
C PRO A 44 -10.60 2.97 -3.65
N GLU A 45 -11.34 3.79 -4.39
CA GLU A 45 -12.79 3.81 -4.35
C GLU A 45 -13.36 2.47 -4.84
N SER A 46 -14.40 1.98 -4.20
CA SER A 46 -15.09 0.76 -4.57
C SER A 46 -16.55 0.82 -4.14
N SER A 47 -17.43 0.15 -4.88
CA SER A 47 -18.85 0.03 -4.52
C SER A 47 -18.98 -0.59 -3.13
N GLY A 48 -19.75 0.03 -2.22
CA GLY A 48 -19.91 -0.39 -0.84
C GLY A 48 -18.67 -0.17 0.05
N GLY A 49 -17.69 0.63 -0.41
CA GLY A 49 -16.48 0.94 0.34
C GLY A 49 -16.78 1.65 1.67
N ILE A 50 -16.22 1.14 2.76
CA ILE A 50 -16.36 1.73 4.09
C ILE A 50 -15.48 2.98 4.22
N THR A 51 -15.89 3.91 5.08
CA THR A 51 -15.18 5.17 5.37
C THR A 51 -14.48 5.17 6.73
N GLU A 52 -14.66 4.10 7.51
CA GLU A 52 -14.02 3.92 8.82
C GLU A 52 -13.77 2.43 9.10
N TYR A 53 -12.64 2.11 9.77
CA TYR A 53 -12.34 0.79 10.29
C TYR A 53 -11.48 0.90 11.56
N ALA A 54 -11.78 0.10 12.58
CA ALA A 54 -11.08 0.10 13.88
C ALA A 54 -10.97 1.51 14.52
N GLY A 55 -11.93 2.41 14.27
CA GLY A 55 -11.89 3.80 14.71
C GLY A 55 -10.97 4.72 13.91
N PHE A 56 -10.46 4.27 12.78
CA PHE A 56 -9.62 5.05 11.86
C PHE A 56 -10.37 5.42 10.59
N ARG A 57 -10.17 6.64 10.11
CA ARG A 57 -10.76 7.12 8.85
C ARG A 57 -10.16 6.41 7.65
N VAL A 58 -11.02 6.06 6.70
CA VAL A 58 -10.63 5.54 5.38
C VAL A 58 -10.95 6.60 4.33
N LYS A 59 -9.93 7.13 3.70
CA LYS A 59 -10.05 8.05 2.58
C LYS A 59 -9.97 7.27 1.27
N ARG A 60 -11.03 7.38 0.49
CA ARG A 60 -11.12 6.76 -0.82
C ARG A 60 -10.58 7.71 -1.88
N VAL A 61 -9.77 7.16 -2.79
CA VAL A 61 -9.28 7.89 -3.95
C VAL A 61 -9.92 7.32 -5.21
N PRO A 62 -10.20 8.16 -6.22
CA PRO A 62 -10.79 7.69 -7.45
C PRO A 62 -10.06 6.48 -8.02
N SER A 63 -10.82 5.50 -8.49
CA SER A 63 -10.30 4.27 -9.07
C SER A 63 -10.99 3.98 -10.40
N LEU A 64 -10.30 3.25 -11.27
CA LEU A 64 -10.90 2.68 -12.47
C LEU A 64 -11.26 1.23 -12.16
N GLU A 65 -12.55 0.93 -12.13
CA GLU A 65 -13.04 -0.44 -12.10
C GLU A 65 -13.03 -1.00 -13.53
N MET A 66 -12.13 -1.92 -13.81
CA MET A 66 -12.16 -2.71 -15.02
C MET A 66 -12.79 -4.06 -14.71
N LYS A 67 -13.77 -4.53 -15.51
CA LYS A 67 -14.45 -5.82 -15.27
C LYS A 67 -13.43 -6.95 -15.08
N GLY A 68 -13.49 -7.63 -13.93
CA GLY A 68 -12.60 -8.71 -13.57
C GLY A 68 -11.24 -8.29 -12.98
N LEU A 69 -11.05 -7.01 -12.72
CA LEU A 69 -9.83 -6.43 -12.19
C LEU A 69 -10.07 -5.82 -10.81
N LEU A 70 -9.05 -5.83 -9.96
CA LEU A 70 -9.06 -5.02 -8.74
C LEU A 70 -9.16 -3.54 -9.14
N PRO A 71 -9.92 -2.72 -8.39
CA PRO A 71 -9.96 -1.29 -8.66
C PRO A 71 -8.55 -0.72 -8.58
N VAL A 72 -8.11 -0.10 -9.65
CA VAL A 72 -6.80 0.57 -9.70
C VAL A 72 -6.99 2.01 -9.26
N GLY A 73 -6.42 2.36 -8.10
CA GLY A 73 -6.41 3.73 -7.62
C GLY A 73 -5.59 4.63 -8.55
N PHE A 74 -6.22 5.70 -9.07
CA PHE A 74 -5.45 6.71 -9.77
C PHE A 74 -4.65 7.56 -8.79
N PRO A 75 -3.33 7.68 -9.00
CA PRO A 75 -2.51 8.60 -8.23
C PRO A 75 -2.96 10.02 -8.54
N GLN A 76 -3.69 10.62 -7.62
CA GLN A 76 -4.17 11.99 -7.77
C GLN A 76 -3.41 12.94 -6.87
N LYS A 77 -3.33 14.19 -7.32
CA LYS A 77 -2.85 15.32 -6.51
C LYS A 77 -3.54 15.41 -5.13
N ALA A 78 -4.71 14.77 -4.97
CA ALA A 78 -5.46 14.71 -3.71
C ALA A 78 -4.77 13.87 -2.60
N ILE A 79 -3.85 12.96 -2.92
CA ILE A 79 -3.19 12.11 -1.91
C ILE A 79 -2.17 12.90 -1.10
N GLU A 80 -1.40 13.76 -1.74
CA GLU A 80 -0.39 14.57 -1.07
C GLU A 80 -0.97 15.48 0.02
N PRO A 81 -2.02 16.28 -0.22
CA PRO A 81 -2.67 17.05 0.84
C PRO A 81 -3.27 16.19 1.97
N LEU A 82 -3.70 14.95 1.69
CA LEU A 82 -4.16 14.03 2.72
C LEU A 82 -3.03 13.55 3.62
N ILE A 83 -1.88 13.24 3.04
CA ILE A 83 -0.69 12.82 3.77
C ILE A 83 -0.13 13.99 4.58
N ASP A 84 0.09 15.13 3.93
CA ASP A 84 0.62 16.34 4.56
C ASP A 84 -0.28 16.83 5.69
N GLY A 85 -1.58 16.96 5.45
CA GLY A 85 -2.55 17.39 6.46
C GLY A 85 -2.71 16.40 7.63
N PHE A 86 -2.43 15.12 7.42
CA PHE A 86 -2.38 14.15 8.52
C PHE A 86 -1.07 14.23 9.29
N ASN A 87 0.01 14.71 8.68
CA ASN A 87 1.35 14.84 9.27
C ASN A 87 1.82 13.54 9.94
N PRO A 88 2.06 12.46 9.16
CA PRO A 88 2.40 11.15 9.71
C PRO A 88 3.88 11.05 10.10
N ASP A 89 4.16 10.24 11.11
CA ASP A 89 5.53 9.83 11.47
C ASP A 89 6.09 8.77 10.52
N VAL A 90 5.19 8.00 9.87
CA VAL A 90 5.55 6.93 8.93
C VAL A 90 4.40 6.63 7.97
N ILE A 91 4.75 6.27 6.74
CA ILE A 91 3.79 5.75 5.76
C ILE A 91 4.00 4.24 5.59
N HIS A 92 2.96 3.46 5.88
CA HIS A 92 2.92 2.02 5.63
C HIS A 92 2.32 1.75 4.25
N LEU A 93 3.12 1.20 3.34
CA LEU A 93 2.73 0.82 1.98
C LEU A 93 2.42 -0.67 1.95
N ALA A 94 1.14 -1.02 2.04
CA ALA A 94 0.69 -2.41 2.03
C ALA A 94 0.59 -2.92 0.58
N SER A 95 1.55 -3.74 0.17
CA SER A 95 1.62 -4.28 -1.19
C SER A 95 1.61 -3.18 -2.27
N PRO A 96 2.61 -2.28 -2.28
CA PRO A 96 2.57 -1.08 -3.11
C PRO A 96 2.62 -1.41 -4.61
N PHE A 97 1.71 -0.83 -5.36
CA PHE A 97 1.66 -0.91 -6.81
C PHE A 97 1.43 0.50 -7.39
N PHE A 98 0.25 0.83 -7.93
CA PHE A 98 0.01 2.17 -8.50
C PHE A 98 -0.08 3.26 -7.44
N LEU A 99 -0.97 3.07 -6.47
CA LEU A 99 -1.21 4.02 -5.40
C LEU A 99 0.01 4.13 -4.48
N GLY A 100 0.61 2.98 -4.14
CA GLY A 100 1.81 2.90 -3.34
C GLY A 100 3.03 3.54 -4.01
N ASN A 101 3.17 3.42 -5.34
CA ASN A 101 4.23 4.11 -6.08
C ASN A 101 4.08 5.64 -5.99
N TYR A 102 2.85 6.15 -6.10
CA TYR A 102 2.61 7.59 -5.94
C TYR A 102 2.89 8.03 -4.50
N ALA A 103 2.36 7.32 -3.51
CA ALA A 103 2.57 7.62 -2.11
C ALA A 103 4.06 7.57 -1.70
N SER A 104 4.85 6.63 -2.26
CA SER A 104 6.30 6.59 -2.02
C SER A 104 7.03 7.82 -2.54
N ARG A 105 6.59 8.40 -3.66
CA ARG A 105 7.16 9.65 -4.19
C ARG A 105 6.75 10.87 -3.34
N VAL A 106 5.52 10.88 -2.82
CA VAL A 106 5.06 11.91 -1.88
C VAL A 106 5.91 11.86 -0.62
N ALA A 107 6.09 10.65 -0.06
CA ALA A 107 6.92 10.43 1.12
C ALA A 107 8.35 10.94 0.94
N GLU A 108 8.97 10.64 -0.21
CA GLU A 108 10.32 11.13 -0.55
C GLU A 108 10.38 12.67 -0.59
N ARG A 109 9.38 13.33 -1.18
CA ARG A 109 9.33 14.82 -1.22
C ARG A 109 9.10 15.47 0.14
N LEU A 110 8.33 14.81 1.00
CA LEU A 110 7.99 15.31 2.34
C LEU A 110 8.96 14.81 3.43
N ASP A 111 10.00 14.06 3.04
CA ASP A 111 10.98 13.44 3.94
C ASP A 111 10.33 12.57 5.04
N ILE A 112 9.26 11.84 4.68
CA ILE A 112 8.53 10.96 5.59
C ILE A 112 9.04 9.52 5.44
N PRO A 113 9.47 8.86 6.54
CA PRO A 113 9.88 7.46 6.50
C PRO A 113 8.78 6.54 5.98
N THR A 114 9.18 5.51 5.23
CA THR A 114 8.25 4.55 4.65
C THR A 114 8.58 3.11 5.03
N LEU A 115 7.54 2.34 5.34
CA LEU A 115 7.61 0.90 5.53
C LEU A 115 6.76 0.23 4.45
N SER A 116 7.37 -0.53 3.56
CA SER A 116 6.65 -1.28 2.52
C SER A 116 6.63 -2.78 2.81
N VAL A 117 5.58 -3.46 2.33
CA VAL A 117 5.48 -4.93 2.43
C VAL A 117 5.50 -5.53 1.03
N TYR A 118 6.50 -6.37 0.76
CA TYR A 118 6.62 -7.10 -0.49
C TYR A 118 5.77 -8.38 -0.44
N GLN A 119 4.50 -8.26 -0.76
CA GLN A 119 3.54 -9.38 -0.80
C GLN A 119 2.74 -9.39 -2.11
N THR A 120 3.18 -8.66 -3.13
CA THR A 120 2.55 -8.65 -4.44
C THR A 120 2.97 -9.88 -5.23
N ASP A 121 2.03 -10.78 -5.51
CA ASP A 121 2.25 -11.87 -6.47
C ASP A 121 2.27 -11.30 -7.90
N ILE A 122 3.46 -10.85 -8.33
CA ILE A 122 3.66 -10.28 -9.67
C ILE A 122 3.32 -11.30 -10.75
N ALA A 123 3.64 -12.59 -10.53
CA ALA A 123 3.35 -13.64 -11.48
C ALA A 123 1.84 -13.91 -11.60
N GLY A 124 1.13 -13.96 -10.47
CA GLY A 124 -0.33 -14.05 -10.44
C GLY A 124 -0.99 -12.83 -11.03
N PHE A 125 -0.50 -11.64 -10.68
CA PHE A 125 -0.95 -10.39 -11.26
C PHE A 125 -0.78 -10.38 -12.79
N ALA A 126 0.41 -10.66 -13.30
CA ALA A 126 0.69 -10.69 -14.73
C ALA A 126 -0.19 -11.70 -15.49
N ARG A 127 -0.42 -12.90 -14.91
CA ARG A 127 -1.33 -13.91 -15.48
C ARG A 127 -2.77 -13.46 -15.49
N HIS A 128 -3.23 -12.89 -14.38
CA HIS A 128 -4.61 -12.41 -14.23
C HIS A 128 -4.96 -11.30 -15.21
N TYR A 129 -3.98 -10.48 -15.57
CA TYR A 129 -4.13 -9.35 -16.50
C TYR A 129 -3.67 -9.67 -17.94
N GLY A 130 -3.34 -10.93 -18.24
CA GLY A 130 -2.84 -11.31 -19.57
C GLY A 130 -1.50 -10.66 -19.96
N LEU A 131 -0.74 -10.15 -18.97
CA LEU A 131 0.51 -9.40 -19.14
C LEU A 131 1.76 -10.27 -18.97
N THR A 132 1.68 -11.54 -19.32
CA THR A 132 2.78 -12.50 -19.14
C THR A 132 4.08 -12.05 -19.80
N VAL A 133 3.99 -11.37 -20.94
CA VAL A 133 5.17 -10.80 -21.65
C VAL A 133 5.80 -9.63 -20.90
N ALA A 134 5.05 -8.97 -20.01
CA ALA A 134 5.50 -7.81 -19.24
C ALA A 134 6.01 -8.18 -17.82
N HIS A 135 6.08 -9.46 -17.47
CA HIS A 135 6.44 -9.94 -16.13
C HIS A 135 7.72 -9.29 -15.59
N ASP A 136 8.81 -9.33 -16.35
CA ASP A 136 10.10 -8.78 -15.90
C ASP A 136 10.08 -7.25 -15.78
N SER A 137 9.32 -6.58 -16.63
CA SER A 137 9.14 -5.13 -16.56
C SER A 137 8.33 -4.75 -15.33
N LEU A 138 7.27 -5.50 -15.02
CA LEU A 138 6.49 -5.34 -13.79
C LEU A 138 7.34 -5.60 -12.55
N LYS A 139 8.12 -6.66 -12.53
CA LYS A 139 9.02 -7.01 -11.43
C LYS A 139 10.02 -5.88 -11.17
N ARG A 140 10.67 -5.36 -12.22
CA ARG A 140 11.58 -4.21 -12.12
C ARG A 140 10.87 -2.94 -11.63
N TRP A 141 9.64 -2.72 -12.06
CA TRP A 141 8.86 -1.56 -11.63
C TRP A 141 8.50 -1.64 -10.14
N VAL A 142 8.05 -2.80 -9.65
CA VAL A 142 7.78 -3.02 -8.21
C VAL A 142 9.07 -2.90 -7.40
N ALA A 143 10.18 -3.50 -7.86
CA ALA A 143 11.49 -3.34 -7.22
C ALA A 143 11.90 -1.87 -7.09
N LYS A 144 11.64 -1.04 -8.13
CA LYS A 144 11.91 0.40 -8.06
C LYS A 144 11.10 1.12 -6.98
N ILE A 145 9.88 0.66 -6.69
CA ILE A 145 9.09 1.21 -5.58
C ILE A 145 9.77 0.87 -4.25
N HIS A 146 10.12 -0.41 -4.05
CA HIS A 146 10.75 -0.88 -2.82
C HIS A 146 12.13 -0.25 -2.56
N LYS A 147 12.92 0.00 -3.59
CA LYS A 147 14.20 0.74 -3.50
C LYS A 147 14.05 2.16 -2.96
N ARG A 148 12.89 2.79 -3.17
CA ARG A 148 12.60 4.15 -2.70
C ARG A 148 12.16 4.16 -1.24
N THR A 149 11.72 3.03 -0.70
CA THR A 149 11.20 2.97 0.65
C THR A 149 12.31 2.83 1.70
N THR A 150 12.10 3.38 2.88
CA THR A 150 13.09 3.36 3.98
C THR A 150 13.34 1.93 4.45
N ARG A 151 12.30 1.10 4.51
CA ARG A 151 12.38 -0.33 4.87
C ARG A 151 11.36 -1.12 4.08
N THR A 152 11.75 -2.35 3.71
CA THR A 152 10.84 -3.34 3.11
C THR A 152 10.76 -4.57 4.00
N LEU A 153 9.54 -5.04 4.24
CA LEU A 153 9.27 -6.33 4.86
C LEU A 153 8.90 -7.35 3.77
N ALA A 154 9.42 -8.54 3.89
CA ALA A 154 9.07 -9.68 3.05
C ALA A 154 8.47 -10.79 3.94
N PRO A 155 7.33 -11.41 3.56
CA PRO A 155 6.62 -12.36 4.42
C PRO A 155 7.31 -13.73 4.52
N SER A 156 8.30 -14.00 3.69
CA SER A 156 9.03 -15.27 3.67
C SER A 156 10.47 -15.08 3.17
N ASN A 157 11.35 -16.06 3.47
CA ASN A 157 12.70 -16.08 2.94
C ASN A 157 12.70 -16.11 1.40
N TRP A 158 11.78 -16.85 0.80
CA TRP A 158 11.63 -16.88 -0.66
C TRP A 158 11.33 -15.48 -1.22
N SER A 159 10.34 -14.77 -0.65
CA SER A 159 10.01 -13.39 -1.06
C SER A 159 11.19 -12.43 -0.86
N CYS A 160 11.96 -12.63 0.21
CA CYS A 160 13.16 -11.85 0.48
C CYS A 160 14.23 -12.06 -0.59
N GLU A 161 14.52 -13.32 -0.94
CA GLU A 161 15.50 -13.66 -1.98
C GLU A 161 15.03 -13.20 -3.37
N ASP A 162 13.72 -13.34 -3.67
CA ASP A 162 13.14 -12.85 -4.92
C ASP A 162 13.32 -11.34 -5.06
N LEU A 163 13.05 -10.58 -4.01
CA LEU A 163 13.23 -9.14 -4.01
C LEU A 163 14.72 -8.76 -4.12
N LYS A 164 15.62 -9.40 -3.36
CA LYS A 164 17.08 -9.19 -3.45
C LYS A 164 17.61 -9.45 -4.86
N SER A 165 17.06 -10.44 -5.57
CA SER A 165 17.46 -10.73 -6.96
C SER A 165 17.22 -9.54 -7.92
N THR A 166 16.40 -8.58 -7.51
CA THR A 166 16.13 -7.34 -8.26
C THR A 166 17.00 -6.16 -7.81
N GLY A 167 17.91 -6.40 -6.85
CA GLY A 167 18.86 -5.41 -6.33
C GLY A 167 18.25 -4.46 -5.26
N VAL A 168 17.19 -4.88 -4.56
CA VAL A 168 16.60 -4.19 -3.39
C VAL A 168 17.30 -4.64 -2.12
#